data_3a74cc68d3eebdd930a3e558f18bd0a1
#
_entry.id   3a74cc68d3eebdd930a3e558f18bd0a1
#
_cell.length_a   1.000
_cell.length_b   1.000
_cell.length_c   1.000
_cell.angle_alpha   90.00
_cell.angle_beta   90.00
_cell.angle_gamma   90.00
#
_symmetry.space_group_name_H-M   'P 1'
#
loop_
_entity.id
_entity.type
_entity.pdbx_description
1 polymer ?
#
loop_
_entity_poly.entity_id
_entity_poly.type
_entity_poly.pdbx_seq_one_letter_code
_entity_poly.pdbx_strand_id
1 'polypeptide(L)'
;TFQQGKTASKTLGLLTDEQRNEVLKAVADAIIAETPALLAANAEDLAKMDKASPLYDRLQLTEQRLQDIASDMRHVSTLPSPLGRVLKDKTLENGLHLQRVAVPFGVIGMIYEARPNVTYDVFSLCFKSGNACVLKGGKDANASNSAGVELIHRVLITFGIDPNVVTLLPATHEATGEMLNAVGYIDLCIPRGGKKLINFVRDTAKVPVIETGAGVVHCYFDKDGDLEMGKRIITNAKCRRVSVCNALDCLLIHESRLSDLPTLCEGLAEKQTKIHADAKAYEVLKGHYPDTLLYKAEESDAKMKEADANVKSIWNTEWLSMQMGIKTVASEDEA
;
A
#
# COMPACT_ATOMS: atom_id res chain seq x y z
N THR A 1 -4.33 6.40 26.51
CA THR A 1 -3.77 6.51 25.15
C THR A 1 -4.86 6.90 24.15
N PHE A 2 -5.92 6.10 23.93
CA PHE A 2 -6.99 6.43 22.95
C PHE A 2 -7.75 7.72 23.30
N GLN A 3 -8.07 7.95 24.58
CA GLN A 3 -8.72 9.18 25.05
C GLN A 3 -7.88 10.43 24.75
N GLN A 4 -6.56 10.35 24.92
CA GLN A 4 -5.65 11.47 24.65
C GLN A 4 -5.62 11.78 23.14
N GLY A 5 -5.50 10.76 22.30
CA GLY A 5 -5.58 10.92 20.84
C GLY A 5 -6.93 11.53 20.38
N LYS A 6 -8.05 11.07 20.99
CA LYS A 6 -9.38 11.64 20.69
C LYS A 6 -9.52 13.09 21.13
N THR A 7 -8.89 13.46 22.23
CA THR A 7 -8.87 14.87 22.69
C THR A 7 -8.00 15.72 21.76
N ALA A 8 -6.80 15.25 21.44
CA ALA A 8 -5.86 15.94 20.56
C ALA A 8 -6.44 16.14 19.13
N SER A 9 -7.23 15.19 18.61
CA SER A 9 -7.84 15.31 17.28
C SER A 9 -8.76 16.53 17.14
N LYS A 10 -9.39 16.96 18.23
CA LYS A 10 -10.28 18.14 18.22
C LYS A 10 -9.52 19.44 18.02
N THR A 11 -8.32 19.55 18.59
CA THR A 11 -7.48 20.75 18.44
C THR A 11 -6.84 20.82 17.05
N LEU A 12 -6.55 19.66 16.46
CA LEU A 12 -5.95 19.57 15.13
C LEU A 12 -6.85 20.15 14.03
N GLY A 13 -8.16 20.02 14.18
CA GLY A 13 -9.16 20.61 13.27
C GLY A 13 -9.20 22.14 13.29
N LEU A 14 -8.62 22.78 14.31
CA LEU A 14 -8.55 24.25 14.42
C LEU A 14 -7.33 24.86 13.71
N LEU A 15 -6.33 24.05 13.33
CA LEU A 15 -5.16 24.52 12.59
C LEU A 15 -5.55 24.92 11.16
N THR A 16 -4.97 26.01 10.68
CA THR A 16 -5.08 26.40 9.28
C THR A 16 -4.29 25.44 8.38
N ASP A 17 -4.53 25.48 7.07
CA ASP A 17 -3.77 24.66 6.13
C ASP A 17 -2.29 25.04 6.11
N GLU A 18 -2.00 26.36 6.19
CA GLU A 18 -0.65 26.90 6.27
C GLU A 18 0.10 26.36 7.50
N GLN A 19 -0.52 26.38 8.68
CA GLN A 19 0.08 25.83 9.90
C GLN A 19 0.39 24.35 9.76
N ARG A 20 -0.53 23.55 9.18
CA ARG A 20 -0.27 22.14 8.92
C ARG A 20 0.89 21.94 7.94
N ASN A 21 0.96 22.76 6.89
CA ASN A 21 2.02 22.68 5.90
C ASN A 21 3.39 23.03 6.49
N GLU A 22 3.48 24.03 7.37
CA GLU A 22 4.73 24.38 8.06
C GLU A 22 5.22 23.23 8.94
N VAL A 23 4.35 22.59 9.70
CA VAL A 23 4.70 21.42 10.51
C VAL A 23 5.21 20.26 9.64
N LEU A 24 4.53 19.95 8.54
CA LEU A 24 4.97 18.87 7.63
C LEU A 24 6.36 19.15 7.05
N LYS A 25 6.64 20.40 6.65
CA LYS A 25 7.97 20.80 6.18
C LYS A 25 9.02 20.67 7.28
N ALA A 26 8.71 21.10 8.51
CA ALA A 26 9.63 20.99 9.63
C ALA A 26 9.94 19.54 10.00
N VAL A 27 8.93 18.63 9.94
CA VAL A 27 9.17 17.19 10.12
C VAL A 27 10.05 16.63 9.00
N ALA A 28 9.81 17.02 7.74
CA ALA A 28 10.65 16.62 6.62
C ALA A 28 12.11 17.09 6.79
N ASP A 29 12.33 18.31 7.28
CA ASP A 29 13.66 18.85 7.56
C ASP A 29 14.33 18.10 8.72
N ALA A 30 13.58 17.74 9.77
CA ALA A 30 14.07 16.94 10.89
C ALA A 30 14.47 15.52 10.47
N ILE A 31 13.73 14.87 9.56
CA ILE A 31 14.09 13.56 9.00
C ILE A 31 15.48 13.62 8.34
N ILE A 32 15.73 14.66 7.55
CA ILE A 32 17.04 14.83 6.90
C ILE A 32 18.15 15.10 7.92
N ALA A 33 17.90 15.99 8.88
CA ALA A 33 18.88 16.36 9.91
C ALA A 33 19.24 15.17 10.83
N GLU A 34 18.28 14.33 11.15
CA GLU A 34 18.44 13.19 12.06
C GLU A 34 18.63 11.85 11.33
N THR A 35 18.92 11.86 10.03
CA THR A 35 19.17 10.65 9.22
C THR A 35 20.08 9.63 9.92
N PRO A 36 21.25 10.00 10.51
CA PRO A 36 22.11 9.03 11.17
C PRO A 36 21.42 8.30 12.34
N ALA A 37 20.63 9.00 13.14
CA ALA A 37 19.91 8.41 14.28
C ALA A 37 18.80 7.46 13.82
N LEU A 38 18.06 7.85 12.77
CA LEU A 38 17.01 7.01 12.17
C LEU A 38 17.58 5.72 11.54
N LEU A 39 18.74 5.82 10.88
CA LEU A 39 19.44 4.66 10.33
C LEU A 39 19.99 3.75 11.43
N ALA A 40 20.46 4.30 12.55
CA ALA A 40 20.90 3.51 13.69
C ALA A 40 19.74 2.69 14.29
N ALA A 41 18.58 3.31 14.51
CA ALA A 41 17.38 2.60 14.96
C ALA A 41 16.92 1.52 13.97
N ASN A 42 16.99 1.80 12.67
CA ASN A 42 16.67 0.81 11.64
C ASN A 42 17.66 -0.36 11.61
N ALA A 43 18.95 -0.11 11.87
CA ALA A 43 19.94 -1.17 11.98
C ALA A 43 19.66 -2.15 13.12
N GLU A 44 19.08 -1.68 14.24
CA GLU A 44 18.65 -2.56 15.35
C GLU A 44 17.53 -3.52 14.93
N ASP A 45 16.60 -3.06 14.11
CA ASP A 45 15.53 -3.91 13.59
C ASP A 45 16.07 -4.90 12.54
N LEU A 46 16.91 -4.42 11.61
CA LEU A 46 17.53 -5.25 10.58
C LEU A 46 18.41 -6.36 11.16
N ALA A 47 19.09 -6.11 12.30
CA ALA A 47 19.93 -7.11 12.97
C ALA A 47 19.12 -8.32 13.47
N LYS A 48 17.82 -8.18 13.66
CA LYS A 48 16.90 -9.24 14.14
C LYS A 48 16.22 -10.01 12.99
N MET A 49 16.42 -9.58 11.74
CA MET A 49 15.74 -10.16 10.57
C MET A 49 16.71 -10.93 9.70
N ASP A 50 16.29 -12.08 9.20
CA ASP A 50 17.05 -12.84 8.21
C ASP A 50 17.17 -12.03 6.90
N LYS A 51 18.38 -11.84 6.41
CA LYS A 51 18.67 -11.14 5.15
C LYS A 51 18.05 -11.82 3.91
N ALA A 52 17.79 -13.12 3.98
CA ALA A 52 17.12 -13.86 2.92
C ALA A 52 15.58 -13.64 2.92
N SER A 53 15.05 -13.03 3.96
CA SER A 53 13.61 -12.75 4.05
C SER A 53 13.17 -11.75 2.99
N PRO A 54 12.06 -11.99 2.25
CA PRO A 54 11.47 -11.02 1.34
C PRO A 54 11.04 -9.70 2.03
N LEU A 55 10.90 -9.72 3.36
CA LEU A 55 10.55 -8.55 4.16
C LEU A 55 11.76 -7.67 4.49
N TYR A 56 12.99 -8.17 4.33
CA TYR A 56 14.21 -7.42 4.65
C TYR A 56 14.30 -6.11 3.84
N ASP A 57 14.09 -6.16 2.53
CA ASP A 57 14.09 -4.97 1.69
C ASP A 57 12.97 -3.98 2.07
N ARG A 58 11.82 -4.48 2.53
CA ARG A 58 10.70 -3.62 2.98
C ARG A 58 11.00 -2.91 4.30
N LEU A 59 11.76 -3.57 5.18
CA LEU A 59 12.15 -3.05 6.48
C LEU A 59 13.29 -2.03 6.37
N GLN A 60 14.16 -2.20 5.39
CA GLN A 60 15.38 -1.41 5.26
C GLN A 60 15.08 0.06 4.97
N LEU A 61 15.62 0.96 5.78
CA LEU A 61 15.81 2.37 5.48
C LEU A 61 17.23 2.60 4.95
N THR A 62 17.35 3.52 4.01
CA THR A 62 18.62 4.04 3.50
C THR A 62 18.55 5.56 3.51
N GLU A 63 19.68 6.24 3.39
CA GLU A 63 19.72 7.69 3.26
C GLU A 63 18.81 8.16 2.12
N GLN A 64 18.87 7.52 0.95
CA GLN A 64 17.99 7.83 -0.18
C GLN A 64 16.51 7.66 0.17
N ARG A 65 16.13 6.56 0.83
CA ARG A 65 14.73 6.33 1.24
C ARG A 65 14.24 7.38 2.24
N LEU A 66 15.09 7.86 3.15
CA LEU A 66 14.74 8.95 4.06
C LEU A 66 14.60 10.29 3.32
N GLN A 67 15.45 10.55 2.33
CA GLN A 67 15.30 11.70 1.43
C GLN A 67 14.00 11.64 0.63
N ASP A 68 13.64 10.47 0.10
CA ASP A 68 12.38 10.25 -0.62
C ASP A 68 11.17 10.49 0.31
N ILE A 69 11.18 9.95 1.54
CA ILE A 69 10.12 10.18 2.55
C ILE A 69 9.98 11.69 2.85
N ALA A 70 11.08 12.40 3.06
CA ALA A 70 11.05 13.84 3.32
C ALA A 70 10.53 14.61 2.11
N SER A 71 10.89 14.20 0.89
CA SER A 71 10.39 14.79 -0.36
C SER A 71 8.88 14.58 -0.51
N ASP A 72 8.40 13.35 -0.27
CA ASP A 72 6.98 13.01 -0.34
C ASP A 72 6.17 13.80 0.70
N MET A 73 6.68 13.96 1.93
CA MET A 73 6.04 14.79 2.96
C MET A 73 5.97 16.27 2.56
N ARG A 74 7.04 16.82 1.96
CA ARG A 74 7.00 18.18 1.40
C ARG A 74 6.00 18.28 0.26
N HIS A 75 5.90 17.25 -0.60
CA HIS A 75 4.89 17.22 -1.64
C HIS A 75 3.48 17.23 -1.06
N VAL A 76 3.18 16.41 -0.04
CA VAL A 76 1.88 16.43 0.67
C VAL A 76 1.56 17.83 1.20
N SER A 77 2.56 18.59 1.69
CA SER A 77 2.34 19.96 2.15
C SER A 77 1.90 20.93 1.03
N THR A 78 2.17 20.61 -0.24
CA THR A 78 1.77 21.45 -1.38
C THR A 78 0.38 21.11 -1.92
N LEU A 79 -0.19 19.98 -1.54
CA LEU A 79 -1.52 19.58 -1.98
C LEU A 79 -2.59 20.51 -1.41
N PRO A 80 -3.68 20.77 -2.15
CA PRO A 80 -4.80 21.54 -1.62
C PRO A 80 -5.41 20.83 -0.41
N SER A 81 -5.84 21.62 0.60
CA SER A 81 -6.50 21.06 1.77
C SER A 81 -7.79 20.32 1.36
N PRO A 82 -8.02 19.10 1.83
CA PRO A 82 -9.29 18.42 1.62
C PRO A 82 -10.41 18.98 2.51
N LEU A 83 -10.06 19.76 3.55
CA LEU A 83 -11.01 20.26 4.55
C LEU A 83 -11.71 21.52 4.05
N GLY A 84 -12.98 21.66 4.44
CA GLY A 84 -13.80 22.81 4.08
C GLY A 84 -14.32 22.80 2.62
N ARG A 85 -13.93 21.79 1.81
CA ARG A 85 -14.40 21.67 0.43
C ARG A 85 -15.91 21.43 0.40
N VAL A 86 -16.65 22.31 -0.27
CA VAL A 86 -18.08 22.14 -0.47
C VAL A 86 -18.31 21.07 -1.55
N LEU A 87 -18.89 19.95 -1.17
CA LEU A 87 -19.16 18.78 -2.03
C LEU A 87 -20.54 18.89 -2.70
N LYS A 88 -21.48 19.57 -2.03
CA LYS A 88 -22.82 19.84 -2.55
C LYS A 88 -23.32 21.13 -1.94
N ASP A 89 -23.96 21.94 -2.76
CA ASP A 89 -24.62 23.17 -2.36
C ASP A 89 -26.02 23.19 -2.96
N LYS A 90 -27.06 23.46 -2.16
CA LYS A 90 -28.44 23.48 -2.61
C LYS A 90 -29.28 24.38 -1.72
N THR A 91 -30.09 25.27 -2.34
CA THR A 91 -31.19 25.96 -1.66
C THR A 91 -32.48 25.19 -1.91
N LEU A 92 -33.20 24.86 -0.85
CA LEU A 92 -34.48 24.19 -0.90
C LEU A 92 -35.59 25.21 -1.21
N GLU A 93 -36.80 24.73 -1.64
CA GLU A 93 -37.95 25.57 -1.97
C GLU A 93 -38.42 26.46 -0.80
N ASN A 94 -38.22 25.99 0.44
CA ASN A 94 -38.52 26.75 1.66
C ASN A 94 -37.45 27.79 2.04
N GLY A 95 -36.43 28.02 1.18
CA GLY A 95 -35.33 28.96 1.41
C GLY A 95 -34.17 28.45 2.28
N LEU A 96 -34.21 27.20 2.78
CA LEU A 96 -33.11 26.62 3.54
C LEU A 96 -31.91 26.36 2.63
N HIS A 97 -30.75 26.94 2.99
CA HIS A 97 -29.47 26.71 2.30
C HIS A 97 -28.74 25.53 2.93
N LEU A 98 -28.49 24.52 2.15
CA LEU A 98 -27.91 23.23 2.58
C LEU A 98 -26.58 22.97 1.88
N GLN A 99 -25.50 22.87 2.68
CA GLN A 99 -24.16 22.54 2.18
C GLN A 99 -23.67 21.22 2.76
N ARG A 100 -23.04 20.39 1.91
CA ARG A 100 -22.25 19.23 2.32
C ARG A 100 -20.78 19.61 2.25
N VAL A 101 -20.11 19.65 3.41
CA VAL A 101 -18.73 20.10 3.55
C VAL A 101 -17.84 18.93 4.00
N ALA A 102 -16.63 18.82 3.45
CA ALA A 102 -15.64 17.83 3.87
C ALA A 102 -15.05 18.22 5.23
N VAL A 103 -15.04 17.27 6.17
CA VAL A 103 -14.49 17.41 7.53
C VAL A 103 -13.57 16.23 7.86
N PRO A 104 -12.65 16.32 8.86
CA PRO A 104 -11.87 15.19 9.31
C PRO A 104 -12.74 14.03 9.82
N PHE A 105 -12.25 12.81 9.73
CA PHE A 105 -12.84 11.65 10.42
C PHE A 105 -12.71 11.78 11.95
N GLY A 106 -11.57 12.28 12.40
CA GLY A 106 -11.19 12.42 13.81
C GLY A 106 -9.90 11.66 14.11
N VAL A 107 -9.99 10.40 14.55
CA VAL A 107 -8.84 9.55 14.86
C VAL A 107 -8.80 8.36 13.90
N ILE A 108 -7.72 8.24 13.14
CA ILE A 108 -7.49 7.11 12.23
C ILE A 108 -6.54 6.12 12.87
N GLY A 109 -6.99 4.87 13.03
CA GLY A 109 -6.15 3.74 13.42
C GLY A 109 -5.49 3.12 12.20
N MET A 110 -4.17 2.95 12.23
CA MET A 110 -3.43 2.30 11.16
C MET A 110 -2.70 1.07 11.70
N ILE A 111 -3.00 -0.10 11.16
CA ILE A 111 -2.30 -1.35 11.48
C ILE A 111 -1.43 -1.73 10.28
N TYR A 112 -0.10 -1.89 10.48
CA TYR A 112 0.82 -2.16 9.38
C TYR A 112 1.96 -3.10 9.80
N GLU A 113 2.46 -3.83 8.81
CA GLU A 113 3.59 -4.75 8.97
C GLU A 113 4.91 -4.05 8.55
N ALA A 114 6.04 -4.68 8.80
CA ALA A 114 7.44 -4.36 8.48
C ALA A 114 7.71 -3.27 7.41
N ARG A 115 7.24 -2.04 7.63
CA ARG A 115 7.38 -0.89 6.72
C ARG A 115 7.52 0.42 7.49
N PRO A 116 8.73 0.77 7.95
CA PRO A 116 8.94 1.98 8.76
C PRO A 116 8.54 3.29 8.04
N ASN A 117 8.61 3.34 6.69
CA ASN A 117 8.14 4.49 5.92
C ASN A 117 6.64 4.79 6.15
N VAL A 118 5.82 3.78 6.43
CA VAL A 118 4.37 3.95 6.64
C VAL A 118 4.08 4.86 7.84
N THR A 119 4.94 4.88 8.86
CA THR A 119 4.83 5.80 10.00
C THR A 119 4.77 7.26 9.53
N TYR A 120 5.65 7.65 8.63
CA TYR A 120 5.74 9.01 8.10
C TYR A 120 4.64 9.31 7.09
N ASP A 121 4.34 8.35 6.21
CA ASP A 121 3.28 8.49 5.19
C ASP A 121 1.93 8.72 5.85
N VAL A 122 1.59 7.87 6.84
CA VAL A 122 0.32 7.98 7.57
C VAL A 122 0.25 9.27 8.37
N PHE A 123 1.32 9.64 9.08
CA PHE A 123 1.35 10.90 9.78
C PHE A 123 1.09 12.07 8.83
N SER A 124 1.80 12.15 7.71
CA SER A 124 1.69 13.27 6.76
C SER A 124 0.27 13.42 6.22
N LEU A 125 -0.35 12.31 5.79
CA LEU A 125 -1.69 12.32 5.21
C LEU A 125 -2.78 12.60 6.26
N CYS A 126 -2.68 11.98 7.45
CA CYS A 126 -3.60 12.23 8.54
C CYS A 126 -3.51 13.68 9.02
N PHE A 127 -2.31 14.17 9.27
CA PHE A 127 -2.08 15.53 9.74
C PHE A 127 -2.55 16.59 8.72
N LYS A 128 -2.22 16.42 7.43
CA LYS A 128 -2.69 17.30 6.34
C LYS A 128 -4.22 17.34 6.29
N SER A 129 -4.87 16.22 6.49
CA SER A 129 -6.34 16.11 6.45
C SER A 129 -7.03 16.35 7.82
N GLY A 130 -6.28 16.87 8.81
CA GLY A 130 -6.83 17.26 10.12
C GLY A 130 -7.21 16.09 11.02
N ASN A 131 -6.68 14.89 10.77
CA ASN A 131 -6.93 13.69 11.56
C ASN A 131 -5.76 13.40 12.48
N ALA A 132 -6.03 13.03 13.73
CA ALA A 132 -5.05 12.34 14.56
C ALA A 132 -4.89 10.89 14.10
N CYS A 133 -3.74 10.28 14.37
CA CYS A 133 -3.51 8.89 14.02
C CYS A 133 -2.99 8.07 15.20
N VAL A 134 -3.48 6.84 15.30
CA VAL A 134 -3.00 5.81 16.21
C VAL A 134 -2.36 4.72 15.37
N LEU A 135 -1.06 4.55 15.53
CA LEU A 135 -0.21 3.67 14.74
C LEU A 135 0.02 2.36 15.50
N LYS A 136 -0.18 1.24 14.85
CA LYS A 136 0.16 -0.09 15.37
C LYS A 136 1.06 -0.80 14.34
N GLY A 137 2.36 -0.62 14.50
CA GLY A 137 3.38 -1.27 13.68
C GLY A 137 3.61 -2.75 14.05
N GLY A 138 4.26 -3.49 13.15
CA GLY A 138 4.77 -4.82 13.44
C GLY A 138 5.98 -4.77 14.38
N LYS A 139 6.24 -5.87 15.10
CA LYS A 139 7.39 -5.99 16.01
C LYS A 139 8.74 -5.88 15.30
N ASP A 140 8.78 -6.22 14.02
CA ASP A 140 10.01 -6.25 13.22
C ASP A 140 10.54 -4.84 12.89
N ALA A 141 9.70 -3.80 12.99
CA ALA A 141 10.06 -2.41 12.74
C ALA A 141 9.93 -1.51 13.99
N ASN A 142 9.97 -2.09 15.19
CA ASN A 142 9.62 -1.38 16.41
C ASN A 142 10.59 -0.24 16.74
N ALA A 143 11.91 -0.45 16.62
CA ALA A 143 12.91 0.59 16.89
C ALA A 143 12.78 1.75 15.88
N SER A 144 12.65 1.42 14.59
CA SER A 144 12.48 2.40 13.52
C SER A 144 11.19 3.23 13.69
N ASN A 145 10.07 2.57 14.02
CA ASN A 145 8.79 3.26 14.23
C ASN A 145 8.83 4.17 15.45
N SER A 146 9.45 3.71 16.57
CA SER A 146 9.60 4.51 17.79
C SER A 146 10.43 5.76 17.53
N ALA A 147 11.60 5.61 16.89
CA ALA A 147 12.47 6.74 16.55
C ALA A 147 11.75 7.76 15.65
N GLY A 148 10.98 7.28 14.65
CA GLY A 148 10.19 8.14 13.77
C GLY A 148 9.09 8.92 14.51
N VAL A 149 8.33 8.26 15.38
CA VAL A 149 7.27 8.93 16.17
C VAL A 149 7.87 9.90 17.17
N GLU A 150 8.98 9.57 17.84
CA GLU A 150 9.67 10.47 18.75
C GLU A 150 10.18 11.74 18.05
N LEU A 151 10.72 11.60 16.83
CA LEU A 151 11.10 12.75 16.00
C LEU A 151 9.88 13.64 15.72
N ILE A 152 8.77 13.05 15.29
CA ILE A 152 7.53 13.78 15.00
C ILE A 152 7.04 14.51 16.27
N HIS A 153 7.03 13.83 17.42
CA HIS A 153 6.64 14.44 18.71
C HIS A 153 7.47 15.67 19.05
N ARG A 154 8.81 15.58 18.91
CA ARG A 154 9.69 16.73 19.17
C ARG A 154 9.33 17.93 18.30
N VAL A 155 9.09 17.70 17.00
CA VAL A 155 8.68 18.78 16.10
C VAL A 155 7.31 19.34 16.50
N LEU A 156 6.30 18.50 16.74
CA LEU A 156 4.96 18.96 17.16
C LEU A 156 5.02 19.85 18.40
N ILE A 157 5.83 19.49 19.40
CA ILE A 157 6.02 20.28 20.63
C ILE A 157 6.59 21.65 20.32
N THR A 158 7.52 21.80 19.36
CA THR A 158 8.06 23.13 18.98
C THR A 158 7.01 24.06 18.36
N PHE A 159 5.95 23.47 17.77
CA PHE A 159 4.79 24.22 17.25
C PHE A 159 3.65 24.38 18.26
N GLY A 160 3.83 23.94 19.53
CA GLY A 160 2.79 24.00 20.55
C GLY A 160 1.61 23.05 20.30
N ILE A 161 1.82 22.00 19.49
CA ILE A 161 0.79 21.01 19.14
C ILE A 161 0.93 19.81 20.08
N ASP A 162 -0.22 19.31 20.56
CA ASP A 162 -0.26 18.13 21.43
C ASP A 162 0.33 16.91 20.67
N PRO A 163 1.43 16.29 21.15
CA PRO A 163 2.04 15.14 20.50
C PRO A 163 1.10 13.93 20.41
N ASN A 164 0.03 13.86 21.22
CA ASN A 164 -0.96 12.79 21.14
C ASN A 164 -1.78 12.79 19.82
N VAL A 165 -1.60 13.77 18.92
CA VAL A 165 -2.14 13.69 17.55
C VAL A 165 -1.52 12.55 16.74
N VAL A 166 -0.36 12.02 17.17
CA VAL A 166 0.20 10.77 16.67
C VAL A 166 0.59 9.89 17.86
N THR A 167 0.07 8.67 17.92
CA THR A 167 0.33 7.73 19.00
C THR A 167 0.81 6.41 18.42
N LEU A 168 1.94 5.87 18.91
CA LEU A 168 2.40 4.53 18.58
C LEU A 168 1.99 3.56 19.68
N LEU A 169 1.24 2.52 19.34
CA LEU A 169 0.88 1.44 20.25
C LEU A 169 2.00 0.41 20.37
N PRO A 170 2.06 -0.35 21.47
CA PRO A 170 2.95 -1.49 21.60
C PRO A 170 2.76 -2.48 20.44
N ALA A 171 3.86 -3.09 19.99
CA ALA A 171 3.85 -4.04 18.87
C ALA A 171 3.34 -5.44 19.28
N THR A 172 2.26 -5.51 20.08
CA THR A 172 1.67 -6.75 20.61
C THR A 172 0.32 -7.07 19.93
N HIS A 173 -0.15 -8.30 20.07
CA HIS A 173 -1.48 -8.69 19.57
C HIS A 173 -2.61 -8.10 20.40
N GLU A 174 -2.39 -7.94 21.72
CA GLU A 174 -3.33 -7.33 22.64
C GLU A 174 -3.64 -5.89 22.22
N ALA A 175 -2.61 -5.09 21.95
CA ALA A 175 -2.76 -3.71 21.47
C ALA A 175 -3.55 -3.63 20.14
N THR A 176 -3.40 -4.64 19.26
CA THR A 176 -4.23 -4.74 18.07
C THR A 176 -5.70 -4.95 18.43
N GLY A 177 -5.99 -5.89 19.32
CA GLY A 177 -7.35 -6.17 19.80
C GLY A 177 -7.98 -4.95 20.50
N GLU A 178 -7.23 -4.24 21.34
CA GLU A 178 -7.68 -3.00 22.00
C GLU A 178 -8.05 -1.93 20.96
N MET A 179 -7.20 -1.71 19.94
CA MET A 179 -7.47 -0.74 18.88
C MET A 179 -8.73 -1.08 18.09
N LEU A 180 -8.91 -2.36 17.70
CA LEU A 180 -10.08 -2.81 16.93
C LEU A 180 -11.39 -2.74 17.72
N ASN A 181 -11.31 -2.72 19.06
CA ASN A 181 -12.46 -2.57 19.95
C ASN A 181 -12.65 -1.15 20.52
N ALA A 182 -11.81 -0.17 20.16
CA ALA A 182 -11.81 1.19 20.69
C ALA A 182 -12.94 2.06 20.10
N VAL A 183 -14.18 1.56 20.17
CA VAL A 183 -15.38 2.28 19.70
C VAL A 183 -15.54 3.61 20.45
N GLY A 184 -15.80 4.70 19.70
CA GLY A 184 -15.90 6.05 20.23
C GLY A 184 -14.56 6.78 20.36
N TYR A 185 -13.44 6.09 20.25
CA TYR A 185 -12.08 6.65 20.26
C TYR A 185 -11.39 6.60 18.90
N ILE A 186 -11.53 5.49 18.20
CA ILE A 186 -11.06 5.33 16.82
C ILE A 186 -12.26 5.47 15.89
N ASP A 187 -12.19 6.42 14.97
CA ASP A 187 -13.27 6.72 14.03
C ASP A 187 -13.19 5.90 12.75
N LEU A 188 -11.98 5.46 12.40
CA LEU A 188 -11.71 4.65 11.21
C LEU A 188 -10.42 3.84 11.42
N CYS A 189 -10.42 2.56 11.08
CA CYS A 189 -9.23 1.72 11.05
C CYS A 189 -8.86 1.32 9.62
N ILE A 190 -7.57 1.38 9.28
CA ILE A 190 -7.05 1.01 7.95
C ILE A 190 -5.93 -0.02 8.14
N PRO A 191 -6.14 -1.29 7.77
CA PRO A 191 -5.08 -2.30 7.78
C PRO A 191 -4.19 -2.20 6.53
N ARG A 192 -2.87 -2.34 6.72
CA ARG A 192 -1.84 -2.37 5.66
C ARG A 192 -0.90 -3.55 5.87
N GLY A 193 -1.13 -4.64 5.19
CA GLY A 193 -0.34 -5.86 5.32
C GLY A 193 -0.82 -6.97 4.41
N GLY A 194 -0.41 -8.20 4.70
CA GLY A 194 -0.84 -9.37 3.95
C GLY A 194 -2.32 -9.70 4.16
N LYS A 195 -2.87 -10.50 3.25
CA LYS A 195 -4.29 -10.94 3.25
C LYS A 195 -4.78 -11.46 4.61
N LYS A 196 -3.90 -12.16 5.35
CA LYS A 196 -4.24 -12.69 6.70
C LYS A 196 -4.56 -11.57 7.69
N LEU A 197 -3.74 -10.51 7.71
CA LEU A 197 -3.97 -9.34 8.57
C LEU A 197 -5.24 -8.61 8.17
N ILE A 198 -5.44 -8.37 6.88
CA ILE A 198 -6.62 -7.65 6.37
C ILE A 198 -7.90 -8.41 6.73
N ASN A 199 -7.96 -9.72 6.48
CA ASN A 199 -9.10 -10.55 6.84
C ASN A 199 -9.33 -10.55 8.36
N PHE A 200 -8.28 -10.70 9.17
CA PHE A 200 -8.39 -10.66 10.63
C PHE A 200 -9.00 -9.34 11.11
N VAL A 201 -8.52 -8.20 10.59
CA VAL A 201 -9.06 -6.87 10.96
C VAL A 201 -10.52 -6.75 10.55
N ARG A 202 -10.87 -7.11 9.31
CA ARG A 202 -12.24 -7.05 8.79
C ARG A 202 -13.21 -7.89 9.65
N ASP A 203 -12.79 -9.10 10.02
CA ASP A 203 -13.66 -10.07 10.70
C ASP A 203 -13.76 -9.79 12.22
N THR A 204 -12.83 -9.00 12.80
CA THR A 204 -12.73 -8.80 14.26
C THR A 204 -13.07 -7.38 14.71
N ALA A 205 -12.89 -6.37 13.84
CA ALA A 205 -13.06 -4.97 14.22
C ALA A 205 -14.51 -4.62 14.57
N LYS A 206 -14.67 -3.86 15.65
CA LYS A 206 -15.92 -3.18 16.03
C LYS A 206 -15.93 -1.71 15.61
N VAL A 207 -14.75 -1.16 15.30
CA VAL A 207 -14.62 0.18 14.71
C VAL A 207 -14.81 0.10 13.19
N PRO A 208 -15.23 1.17 12.51
CA PRO A 208 -15.30 1.21 11.05
C PRO A 208 -13.95 0.88 10.42
N VAL A 209 -13.95 0.08 9.34
CA VAL A 209 -12.74 -0.32 8.62
C VAL A 209 -12.85 0.05 7.15
N ILE A 210 -11.77 0.61 6.59
CA ILE A 210 -11.55 0.70 5.16
C ILE A 210 -10.38 -0.21 4.83
N GLU A 211 -10.63 -1.26 4.05
CA GLU A 211 -9.61 -2.20 3.61
C GLU A 211 -9.44 -2.18 2.09
N THR A 212 -8.26 -2.59 1.64
CA THR A 212 -8.00 -2.87 0.23
C THR A 212 -7.96 -4.38 0.04
N GLY A 213 -8.64 -4.87 -1.01
CA GLY A 213 -8.49 -6.25 -1.43
C GLY A 213 -7.11 -6.55 -2.03
N ALA A 214 -6.88 -7.80 -2.46
CA ALA A 214 -5.72 -8.15 -3.26
C ALA A 214 -5.75 -7.37 -4.58
N GLY A 215 -4.62 -6.77 -4.95
CA GLY A 215 -4.44 -6.11 -6.23
C GLY A 215 -4.06 -7.14 -7.29
N VAL A 216 -4.98 -7.54 -8.16
CA VAL A 216 -4.66 -8.43 -9.29
C VAL A 216 -4.52 -7.59 -10.54
N VAL A 217 -3.28 -7.38 -10.96
CA VAL A 217 -2.94 -6.46 -12.05
C VAL A 217 -3.01 -7.18 -13.39
N HIS A 218 -3.84 -6.65 -14.28
CA HIS A 218 -4.00 -7.17 -15.64
C HIS A 218 -3.42 -6.17 -16.65
N CYS A 219 -2.82 -6.70 -17.72
CA CYS A 219 -2.45 -5.94 -18.90
C CYS A 219 -3.15 -6.59 -20.10
N TYR A 220 -3.91 -5.82 -20.85
CA TYR A 220 -4.51 -6.29 -22.10
C TYR A 220 -3.65 -5.87 -23.28
N PHE A 221 -3.23 -6.86 -24.08
CA PHE A 221 -2.55 -6.64 -25.36
C PHE A 221 -3.55 -6.80 -26.50
N ASP A 222 -3.99 -5.65 -27.01
CA ASP A 222 -5.03 -5.55 -28.02
C ASP A 222 -4.55 -6.00 -29.42
N LYS A 223 -5.50 -6.23 -30.31
CA LYS A 223 -5.24 -6.54 -31.73
C LYS A 223 -4.40 -5.49 -32.47
N ASP A 224 -4.55 -4.22 -32.06
CA ASP A 224 -3.84 -3.08 -32.66
C ASP A 224 -2.60 -2.66 -31.82
N GLY A 225 -2.22 -3.45 -30.80
CA GLY A 225 -1.10 -3.17 -29.92
C GLY A 225 0.25 -3.19 -30.63
N ASP A 226 1.12 -2.21 -30.32
CA ASP A 226 2.50 -2.21 -30.82
C ASP A 226 3.33 -3.28 -30.10
N LEU A 227 3.97 -4.16 -30.88
CA LEU A 227 4.68 -5.33 -30.36
C LEU A 227 5.88 -4.96 -29.49
N GLU A 228 6.72 -4.04 -29.94
CA GLU A 228 7.93 -3.65 -29.23
C GLU A 228 7.63 -2.84 -27.96
N MET A 229 6.60 -2.01 -28.02
CA MET A 229 6.10 -1.30 -26.83
C MET A 229 5.51 -2.29 -25.83
N GLY A 230 4.67 -3.23 -26.28
CA GLY A 230 4.07 -4.27 -25.45
C GLY A 230 5.11 -5.11 -24.72
N LYS A 231 6.14 -5.59 -25.45
CA LYS A 231 7.28 -6.32 -24.87
C LYS A 231 7.95 -5.56 -23.71
N ARG A 232 8.25 -4.28 -23.94
CA ARG A 232 8.88 -3.43 -22.90
C ARG A 232 7.97 -3.20 -21.70
N ILE A 233 6.70 -2.92 -21.93
CA ILE A 233 5.70 -2.69 -20.87
C ILE A 233 5.52 -3.94 -20.03
N ILE A 234 5.26 -5.09 -20.63
CA ILE A 234 5.00 -6.37 -19.95
C ILE A 234 6.21 -6.78 -19.12
N THR A 235 7.41 -6.73 -19.72
CA THR A 235 8.66 -7.07 -19.01
C THR A 235 8.88 -6.14 -17.81
N ASN A 236 8.75 -4.83 -17.99
CA ASN A 236 8.91 -3.87 -16.89
C ASN A 236 7.85 -4.03 -15.82
N ALA A 237 6.58 -4.16 -16.20
CA ALA A 237 5.45 -4.28 -15.27
C ALA A 237 5.57 -5.52 -14.38
N LYS A 238 6.08 -6.65 -14.93
CA LYS A 238 6.31 -7.88 -14.14
C LYS A 238 7.63 -7.85 -13.39
N CYS A 239 8.73 -7.51 -14.04
CA CYS A 239 10.07 -7.85 -13.55
C CYS A 239 10.78 -6.73 -12.78
N ARG A 240 10.28 -5.49 -12.81
CA ARG A 240 10.90 -4.36 -12.10
C ARG A 240 10.95 -4.59 -10.59
N ARG A 241 9.83 -5.00 -9.99
CA ARG A 241 9.70 -5.30 -8.56
C ARG A 241 8.45 -6.14 -8.32
N VAL A 242 8.64 -7.44 -8.12
CA VAL A 242 7.52 -8.39 -7.99
C VAL A 242 6.77 -8.34 -6.67
N SER A 243 7.40 -7.76 -5.62
CA SER A 243 6.83 -7.74 -4.27
C SER A 243 5.86 -6.58 -4.00
N VAL A 244 5.51 -5.80 -5.04
CA VAL A 244 4.58 -4.67 -4.93
C VAL A 244 3.23 -5.01 -5.56
N CYS A 245 2.17 -4.39 -5.02
CA CYS A 245 0.78 -4.67 -5.41
C CYS A 245 0.42 -4.20 -6.83
N ASN A 246 1.31 -3.48 -7.54
CA ASN A 246 1.14 -3.07 -8.94
C ASN A 246 2.05 -3.83 -9.91
N ALA A 247 2.66 -4.94 -9.48
CA ALA A 247 3.35 -5.85 -10.39
C ALA A 247 2.33 -6.62 -11.23
N LEU A 248 2.64 -6.84 -12.50
CA LEU A 248 1.74 -7.54 -13.43
C LEU A 248 1.49 -8.99 -12.97
N ASP A 249 0.22 -9.38 -12.85
CA ASP A 249 -0.18 -10.72 -12.47
C ASP A 249 -0.77 -11.53 -13.62
N CYS A 250 -1.41 -10.87 -14.58
CA CYS A 250 -2.00 -11.54 -15.72
C CYS A 250 -1.86 -10.70 -17.00
N LEU A 251 -1.39 -11.32 -18.08
CA LEU A 251 -1.46 -10.78 -19.43
C LEU A 251 -2.70 -11.36 -20.11
N LEU A 252 -3.61 -10.48 -20.53
CA LEU A 252 -4.72 -10.81 -21.42
C LEU A 252 -4.29 -10.48 -22.84
N ILE A 253 -4.35 -11.44 -23.75
CA ILE A 253 -3.93 -11.24 -25.14
C ILE A 253 -5.09 -11.50 -26.09
N HIS A 254 -5.28 -10.58 -27.05
CA HIS A 254 -6.26 -10.78 -28.12
C HIS A 254 -5.87 -12.00 -28.95
N GLU A 255 -6.83 -12.89 -29.28
CA GLU A 255 -6.57 -14.17 -29.94
C GLU A 255 -5.86 -14.03 -31.30
N SER A 256 -6.10 -12.94 -32.04
CA SER A 256 -5.40 -12.67 -33.33
C SER A 256 -3.91 -12.36 -33.15
N ARG A 257 -3.44 -12.13 -31.94
CA ARG A 257 -2.05 -11.76 -31.61
C ARG A 257 -1.28 -12.85 -30.89
N LEU A 258 -1.84 -14.05 -30.79
CA LEU A 258 -1.18 -15.20 -30.16
C LEU A 258 0.22 -15.49 -30.69
N SER A 259 0.43 -15.31 -32.01
CA SER A 259 1.75 -15.50 -32.65
C SER A 259 2.84 -14.56 -32.10
N ASP A 260 2.46 -13.47 -31.47
CA ASP A 260 3.41 -12.49 -30.90
C ASP A 260 3.90 -12.87 -29.51
N LEU A 261 3.26 -13.86 -28.85
CA LEU A 261 3.62 -14.28 -27.48
C LEU A 261 5.10 -14.61 -27.29
N PRO A 262 5.77 -15.34 -28.20
CA PRO A 262 7.20 -15.61 -28.05
C PRO A 262 8.02 -14.32 -27.88
N THR A 263 7.77 -13.32 -28.72
CA THR A 263 8.45 -12.03 -28.67
C THR A 263 8.08 -11.22 -27.43
N LEU A 264 6.80 -11.15 -27.08
CA LEU A 264 6.31 -10.44 -25.90
C LEU A 264 6.91 -11.00 -24.60
N CYS A 265 7.18 -12.33 -24.57
CA CYS A 265 7.66 -13.03 -23.38
C CYS A 265 9.18 -13.17 -23.30
N GLU A 266 9.97 -12.72 -24.29
CA GLU A 266 11.45 -12.84 -24.26
C GLU A 266 12.06 -12.28 -22.97
N GLY A 267 11.73 -11.04 -22.60
CA GLY A 267 12.25 -10.43 -21.38
C GLY A 267 11.78 -11.11 -20.08
N LEU A 268 10.64 -11.79 -20.11
CA LEU A 268 10.16 -12.60 -19.00
C LEU A 268 10.99 -13.89 -18.84
N ALA A 269 11.38 -14.53 -19.96
CA ALA A 269 12.22 -15.71 -19.98
C ALA A 269 13.62 -15.40 -19.41
N GLU A 270 14.23 -14.28 -19.82
CA GLU A 270 15.52 -13.80 -19.30
C GLU A 270 15.49 -13.61 -17.80
N LYS A 271 14.38 -13.17 -17.23
CA LYS A 271 14.16 -12.95 -15.79
C LYS A 271 13.62 -14.19 -15.06
N GLN A 272 13.59 -15.35 -15.73
CA GLN A 272 13.15 -16.62 -15.14
C GLN A 272 11.71 -16.57 -14.59
N THR A 273 10.82 -15.86 -15.26
CA THR A 273 9.40 -15.74 -14.86
C THR A 273 8.65 -17.02 -15.21
N LYS A 274 7.91 -17.58 -14.24
CA LYS A 274 7.03 -18.71 -14.51
C LYS A 274 5.73 -18.22 -15.14
N ILE A 275 5.32 -18.84 -16.24
CA ILE A 275 4.09 -18.52 -16.96
C ILE A 275 3.08 -19.65 -16.79
N HIS A 276 1.87 -19.30 -16.39
CA HIS A 276 0.71 -20.16 -16.30
C HIS A 276 -0.25 -19.78 -17.45
N ALA A 277 -0.16 -20.49 -18.58
CA ALA A 277 -0.86 -20.15 -19.81
C ALA A 277 -2.14 -20.98 -20.00
N ASP A 278 -3.19 -20.37 -20.56
CA ASP A 278 -4.33 -21.14 -21.06
C ASP A 278 -3.93 -22.04 -22.22
N ALA A 279 -4.84 -22.92 -22.66
CA ALA A 279 -4.53 -23.92 -23.67
C ALA A 279 -3.99 -23.32 -24.98
N LYS A 280 -4.59 -22.21 -25.46
CA LYS A 280 -4.17 -21.57 -26.73
C LYS A 280 -2.79 -20.91 -26.59
N ALA A 281 -2.57 -20.14 -25.54
CA ALA A 281 -1.29 -19.49 -25.27
C ALA A 281 -0.17 -20.52 -24.95
N TYR A 282 -0.50 -21.59 -24.24
CA TYR A 282 0.45 -22.66 -23.94
C TYR A 282 1.00 -23.31 -25.21
N GLU A 283 0.14 -23.69 -26.17
CA GLU A 283 0.57 -24.34 -27.39
C GLU A 283 1.47 -23.44 -28.27
N VAL A 284 1.26 -22.11 -28.26
CA VAL A 284 2.11 -21.15 -28.95
C VAL A 284 3.47 -20.97 -28.27
N LEU A 285 3.49 -20.95 -26.92
CA LEU A 285 4.72 -20.78 -26.15
C LEU A 285 5.56 -22.05 -26.07
N LYS A 286 4.97 -23.20 -26.25
CA LYS A 286 5.66 -24.50 -26.22
C LYS A 286 6.77 -24.57 -27.28
N GLY A 287 8.01 -24.85 -26.84
CA GLY A 287 9.21 -24.81 -27.67
C GLY A 287 9.78 -23.42 -27.96
N HIS A 288 9.11 -22.34 -27.53
CA HIS A 288 9.58 -20.96 -27.65
C HIS A 288 9.84 -20.29 -26.29
N TYR A 289 9.36 -20.90 -25.20
CA TYR A 289 9.59 -20.48 -23.83
C TYR A 289 10.22 -21.65 -23.05
N PRO A 290 11.09 -21.43 -22.05
CA PRO A 290 11.71 -22.51 -21.29
C PRO A 290 10.68 -23.45 -20.68
N ASP A 291 10.76 -24.75 -20.98
CA ASP A 291 9.81 -25.78 -20.52
C ASP A 291 9.68 -25.85 -19.01
N THR A 292 10.77 -25.56 -18.27
CA THR A 292 10.78 -25.55 -16.79
C THR A 292 10.02 -24.38 -16.18
N LEU A 293 9.66 -23.38 -16.99
CA LEU A 293 9.00 -22.15 -16.57
C LEU A 293 7.60 -22.00 -17.18
N LEU A 294 7.16 -22.93 -18.06
CA LEU A 294 5.88 -22.88 -18.73
C LEU A 294 4.94 -23.97 -18.15
N TYR A 295 3.79 -23.53 -17.66
CA TYR A 295 2.79 -24.38 -17.03
C TYR A 295 1.42 -24.19 -17.68
N LYS A 296 0.61 -25.25 -17.76
CA LYS A 296 -0.80 -25.13 -18.11
C LYS A 296 -1.59 -24.52 -16.95
N ALA A 297 -2.41 -23.55 -17.29
CA ALA A 297 -3.25 -22.84 -16.33
C ALA A 297 -4.15 -23.78 -15.52
N GLU A 298 -4.79 -24.76 -16.17
CA GLU A 298 -5.71 -25.72 -15.55
C GLU A 298 -5.02 -26.60 -14.51
N GLU A 299 -3.80 -27.08 -14.80
CA GLU A 299 -3.02 -27.89 -13.86
C GLU A 299 -2.56 -27.07 -12.66
N SER A 300 -2.20 -25.80 -12.91
CA SER A 300 -1.80 -24.86 -11.86
C SER A 300 -2.96 -24.50 -10.94
N ASP A 301 -4.15 -24.28 -11.50
CA ASP A 301 -5.40 -23.98 -10.78
C ASP A 301 -5.78 -25.14 -9.87
N ALA A 302 -5.70 -26.39 -10.37
CA ALA A 302 -5.97 -27.58 -9.57
C ALA A 302 -5.03 -27.68 -8.36
N LYS A 303 -3.71 -27.55 -8.57
CA LYS A 303 -2.69 -27.60 -7.50
C LYS A 303 -2.87 -26.49 -6.46
N MET A 304 -3.21 -25.29 -6.90
CA MET A 304 -3.43 -24.15 -5.99
C MET A 304 -4.68 -24.36 -5.13
N LYS A 305 -5.76 -24.90 -5.68
CA LYS A 305 -6.98 -25.22 -4.95
C LYS A 305 -6.79 -26.36 -3.95
N GLU A 306 -5.95 -27.34 -4.27
CA GLU A 306 -5.54 -28.39 -3.32
C GLU A 306 -4.76 -27.82 -2.12
N ALA A 307 -3.88 -26.81 -2.38
CA ALA A 307 -3.07 -26.18 -1.35
C ALA A 307 -3.86 -25.18 -0.47
N ASP A 308 -4.81 -24.45 -1.05
CA ASP A 308 -5.69 -23.50 -0.36
C ASP A 308 -7.06 -23.44 -1.06
N ALA A 309 -8.08 -23.99 -0.42
CA ALA A 309 -9.45 -24.02 -0.93
C ALA A 309 -10.07 -22.62 -1.13
N ASN A 310 -9.48 -21.56 -0.57
CA ASN A 310 -9.93 -20.18 -0.76
C ASN A 310 -9.37 -19.52 -2.03
N VAL A 311 -8.46 -20.17 -2.75
CA VAL A 311 -7.96 -19.69 -4.05
C VAL A 311 -9.05 -19.88 -5.09
N LYS A 312 -9.55 -18.77 -5.64
CA LYS A 312 -10.63 -18.82 -6.64
C LYS A 312 -10.12 -19.28 -8.01
N SER A 313 -9.01 -18.72 -8.48
CA SER A 313 -8.39 -19.02 -9.78
C SER A 313 -7.02 -18.39 -9.88
N ILE A 314 -6.15 -18.92 -10.73
CA ILE A 314 -4.87 -18.29 -11.10
C ILE A 314 -5.08 -16.89 -11.69
N TRP A 315 -6.19 -16.65 -12.38
CA TRP A 315 -6.54 -15.35 -12.97
C TRP A 315 -6.88 -14.29 -11.91
N ASN A 316 -7.22 -14.70 -10.70
CA ASN A 316 -7.55 -13.85 -9.56
C ASN A 316 -6.48 -13.96 -8.45
N THR A 317 -5.24 -14.26 -8.82
CA THR A 317 -4.13 -14.43 -7.88
C THR A 317 -3.15 -13.29 -7.98
N GLU A 318 -2.94 -12.58 -6.87
CA GLU A 318 -1.83 -11.66 -6.67
C GLU A 318 -0.57 -12.49 -6.38
N TRP A 319 0.30 -12.65 -7.38
CA TRP A 319 1.44 -13.58 -7.30
C TRP A 319 2.56 -13.12 -6.35
N LEU A 320 2.85 -11.83 -6.29
CA LEU A 320 3.93 -11.22 -5.51
C LEU A 320 5.30 -11.94 -5.68
N SER A 321 5.49 -12.59 -6.82
CA SER A 321 6.66 -13.40 -7.17
C SER A 321 6.89 -13.41 -8.68
N MET A 322 7.98 -14.00 -9.15
CA MET A 322 8.27 -14.17 -10.60
C MET A 322 7.36 -15.23 -11.22
N GLN A 323 6.04 -14.99 -11.14
CA GLN A 323 5.00 -15.83 -11.73
C GLN A 323 3.89 -14.95 -12.27
N MET A 324 3.23 -15.37 -13.34
CA MET A 324 2.07 -14.67 -13.91
C MET A 324 1.20 -15.57 -14.76
N GLY A 325 -0.06 -15.18 -14.97
CA GLY A 325 -0.98 -15.82 -15.90
C GLY A 325 -0.88 -15.23 -17.30
N ILE A 326 -1.20 -16.03 -18.33
CA ILE A 326 -1.50 -15.55 -19.68
C ILE A 326 -2.82 -16.16 -20.13
N LYS A 327 -3.79 -15.31 -20.47
CA LYS A 327 -5.13 -15.72 -20.90
C LYS A 327 -5.45 -15.10 -22.26
N THR A 328 -5.96 -15.94 -23.16
CA THR A 328 -6.46 -15.53 -24.49
C THR A 328 -7.87 -15.01 -24.37
N VAL A 329 -8.16 -13.89 -25.02
CA VAL A 329 -9.50 -13.28 -25.09
C VAL A 329 -9.85 -12.91 -26.54
N ALA A 330 -11.14 -12.93 -26.88
CA ALA A 330 -11.62 -12.63 -28.22
C ALA A 330 -11.86 -11.12 -28.45
N SER A 331 -11.98 -10.33 -27.38
CA SER A 331 -12.27 -8.89 -27.45
C SER A 331 -11.85 -8.17 -26.19
N GLU A 332 -11.86 -6.83 -26.24
CA GLU A 332 -11.72 -5.95 -25.08
C GLU A 332 -12.85 -6.16 -24.06
N ASP A 333 -14.08 -6.39 -24.53
CA ASP A 333 -15.24 -6.63 -23.65
C ASP A 333 -15.12 -7.93 -22.84
N GLU A 334 -14.38 -8.92 -23.37
CA GLU A 334 -14.09 -10.17 -22.64
C GLU A 334 -12.92 -9.98 -21.66
N ALA A 335 -12.01 -9.07 -21.94
CA ALA A 335 -10.83 -8.81 -21.14
C ALA A 335 -11.17 -8.13 -19.79
#